data_7e658244700d33a4c1de498d6a9415c5
#
_entry.id   7e658244700d33a4c1de498d6a9415c5
#
_cell.length_a   1.000
_cell.length_b   1.000
_cell.length_c   1.000
_cell.angle_alpha   90.00
_cell.angle_beta   90.00
_cell.angle_gamma   90.00
#
_symmetry.space_group_name_H-M   'P 1'
#
loop_
_entity.id
_entity.type
_entity.pdbx_description
1 polymer ?
#
loop_
_entity_poly.entity_id
_entity_poly.type
_entity_poly.pdbx_seq_one_letter_code
_entity_poly.pdbx_strand_id
1 'polypeptide(L)'
;MDNSKLFEKYKLNNNVEVPGRLAVAPMSLFIPAESGKITDEERQYLANHAKGIGLYILRAAVVSEEGIGIKDQPRAFSDKDIPSHVERAKIVKDQGALAIS
;
A
#
# COMPACT_ATOMS: atom_id res chain seq x y z
N MET A 1 -2.98 -27.55 13.46
CA MET A 1 -3.94 -26.81 12.64
C MET A 1 -3.33 -26.51 11.29
N ASP A 2 -4.05 -26.80 10.23
CA ASP A 2 -3.57 -26.56 8.87
C ASP A 2 -4.03 -25.16 8.42
N ASN A 3 -3.07 -24.26 8.21
CA ASN A 3 -3.32 -22.89 7.76
C ASN A 3 -2.98 -22.68 6.28
N SER A 4 -2.81 -23.78 5.52
CA SER A 4 -2.40 -23.69 4.11
C SER A 4 -3.34 -22.85 3.24
N LYS A 5 -4.64 -22.81 3.55
CA LYS A 5 -5.63 -22.01 2.83
C LYS A 5 -5.33 -20.51 2.84
N LEU A 6 -4.68 -20.00 3.88
CA LEU A 6 -4.32 -18.60 3.98
C LEU A 6 -3.33 -18.17 2.89
N PHE A 7 -2.58 -19.10 2.36
CA PHE A 7 -1.52 -18.87 1.38
C PHE A 7 -1.91 -19.35 -0.03
N GLU A 8 -3.13 -19.85 -0.20
CA GLU A 8 -3.64 -20.23 -1.52
C GLU A 8 -4.03 -19.00 -2.31
N LYS A 9 -3.81 -19.08 -3.62
CA LYS A 9 -4.23 -18.04 -4.55
C LYS A 9 -5.76 -17.91 -4.55
N TYR A 10 -6.23 -16.70 -4.80
CA TYR A 10 -7.66 -16.42 -4.93
C TYR A 10 -7.90 -15.56 -6.16
N LYS A 11 -8.87 -15.94 -6.97
CA LYS A 11 -9.22 -15.20 -8.18
C LYS A 11 -10.42 -14.30 -7.91
N LEU A 12 -10.23 -13.00 -8.11
CA LEU A 12 -11.31 -12.01 -7.97
C LEU A 12 -12.27 -12.08 -9.16
N ASN A 13 -13.44 -11.46 -9.02
CA ASN A 13 -14.48 -11.46 -10.06
C ASN A 13 -14.01 -10.85 -11.39
N ASN A 14 -13.04 -9.96 -11.36
CA ASN A 14 -12.42 -9.33 -12.54
C ASN A 14 -11.25 -10.14 -13.13
N ASN A 15 -11.11 -11.40 -12.73
CA ASN A 15 -10.06 -12.32 -13.13
C ASN A 15 -8.64 -11.97 -12.62
N VAL A 16 -8.49 -10.99 -11.75
CA VAL A 16 -7.21 -10.70 -11.09
C VAL A 16 -6.95 -11.78 -10.04
N GLU A 17 -5.75 -12.36 -10.09
CA GLU A 17 -5.34 -13.38 -9.13
C GLU A 17 -4.61 -12.72 -7.95
N VAL A 18 -5.10 -12.99 -6.74
CA VAL A 18 -4.46 -12.56 -5.49
C VAL A 18 -3.57 -13.70 -5.00
N PRO A 19 -2.27 -13.47 -4.77
CA PRO A 19 -1.32 -14.56 -4.45
C PRO A 19 -1.53 -15.23 -3.09
N GLY A 20 -2.35 -14.65 -2.21
CA GLY A 20 -2.68 -15.22 -0.90
C GLY A 20 -3.91 -14.58 -0.33
N ARG A 21 -4.41 -15.10 0.78
CA ARG A 21 -5.71 -14.68 1.37
C ARG A 21 -5.58 -13.77 2.58
N LEU A 22 -4.36 -13.39 2.93
CA LEU A 22 -4.13 -12.36 3.95
C LEU A 22 -4.05 -11.00 3.29
N ALA A 23 -4.76 -10.04 3.84
CA ALA A 23 -4.77 -8.67 3.35
C ALA A 23 -4.38 -7.69 4.46
N VAL A 24 -3.61 -6.67 4.11
CA VAL A 24 -3.37 -5.53 4.99
C VAL A 24 -4.46 -4.49 4.73
N ALA A 25 -5.19 -4.15 5.78
CA ALA A 25 -6.26 -3.15 5.72
C ALA A 25 -5.69 -1.74 5.51
N PRO A 26 -6.45 -0.84 4.88
CA PRO A 26 -6.02 0.55 4.73
C PRO A 26 -6.05 1.26 6.08
N MET A 27 -4.89 1.67 6.56
CA MET A 27 -4.76 2.37 7.84
C MET A 27 -3.97 3.65 7.66
N SER A 28 -4.42 4.72 8.32
CA SER A 28 -3.63 5.93 8.44
C SER A 28 -2.47 5.66 9.40
N LEU A 29 -1.26 5.97 8.95
CA LEU A 29 -0.04 5.77 9.72
C LEU A 29 0.55 7.12 10.09
N PHE A 30 1.14 7.20 11.29
CA PHE A 30 1.89 8.40 11.71
C PHE A 30 3.34 8.35 11.22
N ILE A 31 3.53 7.85 10.01
CA ILE A 31 4.83 7.87 9.33
C ILE A 31 4.87 9.12 8.44
N PRO A 32 5.85 10.00 8.62
CA PRO A 32 5.91 11.22 7.84
C PRO A 32 6.01 10.96 6.34
N ALA A 33 5.25 11.76 5.58
CA ALA A 33 5.43 11.87 4.14
C ALA A 33 5.88 13.32 3.88
N GLU A 34 7.11 13.53 3.48
CA GLU A 34 7.66 14.86 3.29
C GLU A 34 7.00 15.54 2.09
N SER A 35 6.12 16.51 2.35
CA SER A 35 5.28 17.17 1.33
C SER A 35 4.50 16.16 0.47
N GLY A 36 3.99 15.11 1.10
CA GLY A 36 3.25 14.03 0.44
C GLY A 36 4.12 12.95 -0.19
N LYS A 37 5.46 13.12 -0.20
CA LYS A 37 6.39 12.17 -0.80
C LYS A 37 6.75 11.04 0.14
N ILE A 38 7.04 9.89 -0.43
CA ILE A 38 7.50 8.73 0.34
C ILE A 38 8.86 9.01 1.01
N THR A 39 8.99 8.57 2.26
CA THR A 39 10.23 8.67 3.04
C THR A 39 10.88 7.30 3.21
N ASP A 40 12.14 7.28 3.64
CA ASP A 40 12.85 6.02 3.90
C ASP A 40 12.17 5.20 5.00
N GLU A 41 11.61 5.86 6.00
CA GLU A 41 10.85 5.19 7.05
C GLU A 41 9.63 4.46 6.48
N GLU A 42 8.90 5.09 5.58
CA GLU A 42 7.75 4.45 4.91
C GLU A 42 8.19 3.31 4.00
N ARG A 43 9.30 3.46 3.27
CA ARG A 43 9.86 2.39 2.42
C ARG A 43 10.13 1.14 3.23
N GLN A 44 10.76 1.32 4.37
CA GLN A 44 11.11 0.22 5.26
C GLN A 44 9.87 -0.44 5.87
N TYR A 45 8.91 0.38 6.29
CA TYR A 45 7.63 -0.09 6.82
C TYR A 45 6.89 -0.95 5.78
N LEU A 46 6.75 -0.47 4.57
CA LEU A 46 6.05 -1.20 3.49
C LEU A 46 6.76 -2.52 3.16
N ALA A 47 8.07 -2.50 3.02
CA ALA A 47 8.85 -3.70 2.71
C ALA A 47 8.70 -4.77 3.79
N ASN A 48 8.68 -4.36 5.07
CA ASN A 48 8.56 -5.31 6.18
C ASN A 48 7.14 -5.85 6.34
N HIS A 49 6.12 -5.03 6.11
CA HIS A 49 4.73 -5.42 6.35
C HIS A 49 4.05 -6.10 5.16
N ALA A 50 4.64 -6.02 3.98
CA ALA A 50 4.09 -6.67 2.78
C ALA A 50 4.55 -8.12 2.61
N LYS A 51 5.47 -8.60 3.42
CA LYS A 51 5.98 -9.98 3.35
C LYS A 51 4.89 -10.98 3.74
N GLY A 52 4.68 -11.98 2.89
CA GLY A 52 3.68 -13.03 3.15
C GLY A 52 2.23 -12.59 3.00
N ILE A 53 2.00 -11.38 2.48
CA ILE A 53 0.68 -10.80 2.28
C ILE A 53 0.25 -10.97 0.83
N GLY A 54 -1.02 -11.32 0.60
CA GLY A 54 -1.56 -11.44 -0.76
C GLY A 54 -2.04 -10.11 -1.32
N LEU A 55 -2.66 -9.28 -0.48
CA LEU A 55 -3.21 -7.99 -0.88
C LEU A 55 -2.81 -6.92 0.12
N TYR A 56 -2.21 -5.85 -0.36
CA TYR A 56 -1.84 -4.72 0.49
C TYR A 56 -2.61 -3.48 0.04
N ILE A 57 -3.50 -2.99 0.89
CA ILE A 57 -4.22 -1.74 0.64
C ILE A 57 -3.42 -0.62 1.29
N LEU A 58 -2.90 0.28 0.47
CA LEU A 58 -2.06 1.38 0.94
C LEU A 58 -2.85 2.36 1.80
N ARG A 59 -2.14 3.13 2.61
CA ARG A 59 -2.76 4.14 3.47
C ARG A 59 -3.43 5.24 2.66
N ALA A 60 -4.38 5.93 3.30
CA ALA A 60 -5.13 7.01 2.67
C ALA A 60 -4.21 8.11 2.15
N ALA A 61 -4.50 8.58 0.94
CA ALA A 61 -3.86 9.75 0.35
C ALA A 61 -4.90 10.86 0.19
N VAL A 62 -4.48 12.11 0.41
CA VAL A 62 -5.38 13.25 0.20
C VAL A 62 -5.50 13.57 -1.29
N VAL A 63 -6.72 13.87 -1.72
CA VAL A 63 -7.03 14.11 -3.13
C VAL A 63 -7.21 15.61 -3.45
N SER A 64 -7.08 16.47 -2.47
CA SER A 64 -7.11 17.91 -2.63
C SER A 64 -6.33 18.59 -1.51
N GLU A 65 -5.90 19.83 -1.75
CA GLU A 65 -5.16 20.59 -0.73
C GLU A 65 -6.02 20.85 0.52
N GLU A 66 -7.29 21.15 0.32
CA GLU A 66 -8.24 21.37 1.42
C GLU A 66 -8.51 20.11 2.23
N GLY A 67 -8.26 18.94 1.65
CA GLY A 67 -8.50 17.67 2.30
C GLY A 67 -7.38 17.20 3.24
N ILE A 68 -6.29 17.98 3.37
CA ILE A 68 -5.17 17.59 4.25
C ILE A 68 -5.63 17.66 5.71
N GLY A 69 -5.90 16.48 6.29
CA GLY A 69 -6.36 16.36 7.67
C GLY A 69 -5.27 15.97 8.65
N ILE A 70 -4.21 15.37 8.17
CA ILE A 70 -3.08 14.92 8.98
C ILE A 70 -1.81 15.47 8.35
N LYS A 71 -0.95 16.05 9.16
CA LYS A 71 0.35 16.54 8.71
C LYS A 71 1.12 15.40 8.03
N ASP A 72 1.77 15.73 6.92
CA ASP A 72 2.63 14.79 6.21
C ASP A 72 1.90 13.54 5.66
N GLN A 73 0.63 13.69 5.35
CA GLN A 73 -0.15 12.65 4.69
C GLN A 73 0.27 12.52 3.22
N PRO A 74 0.25 11.29 2.65
CA PRO A 74 0.46 11.13 1.21
C PRO A 74 -0.53 11.96 0.40
N ARG A 75 -0.09 12.45 -0.73
CA ARG A 75 -0.90 13.29 -1.63
C ARG A 75 -1.16 12.59 -2.94
N ALA A 76 -2.34 12.82 -3.53
CA ALA A 76 -2.75 12.26 -4.81
C ALA A 76 -3.60 13.28 -5.59
N PHE A 77 -3.13 14.54 -5.68
CA PHE A 77 -3.87 15.59 -6.38
C PHE A 77 -3.04 16.35 -7.43
N SER A 78 -1.81 15.93 -7.70
CA SER A 78 -1.01 16.48 -8.77
C SER A 78 -0.07 15.43 -9.38
N ASP A 79 0.40 15.70 -10.59
CA ASP A 79 1.34 14.81 -11.28
C ASP A 79 2.66 14.63 -10.51
N LYS A 80 3.01 15.57 -9.67
CA LYS A 80 4.20 15.49 -8.80
C LYS A 80 4.11 14.37 -7.77
N ASP A 81 2.89 13.91 -7.50
CA ASP A 81 2.64 12.86 -6.51
C ASP A 81 2.79 11.45 -7.11
N ILE A 82 2.74 11.32 -8.44
CA ILE A 82 2.80 10.04 -9.14
C ILE A 82 4.04 9.22 -8.79
N PRO A 83 5.27 9.77 -8.81
CA PRO A 83 6.47 8.98 -8.53
C PRO A 83 6.44 8.28 -7.17
N SER A 84 5.92 8.92 -6.13
CA SER A 84 5.82 8.31 -4.79
C SER A 84 4.81 7.16 -4.77
N HIS A 85 3.70 7.27 -5.50
CA HIS A 85 2.73 6.18 -5.60
C HIS A 85 3.27 5.00 -6.39
N VAL A 86 4.01 5.26 -7.47
CA VAL A 86 4.70 4.22 -8.23
C VAL A 86 5.68 3.47 -7.34
N GLU A 87 6.45 4.19 -6.54
CA GLU A 87 7.42 3.59 -5.63
C GLU A 87 6.75 2.77 -4.53
N ARG A 88 5.68 3.27 -3.92
CA ARG A 88 4.90 2.54 -2.92
C ARG A 88 4.38 1.22 -3.48
N ALA A 89 3.76 1.26 -4.65
CA ALA A 89 3.25 0.07 -5.32
C ALA A 89 4.37 -0.93 -5.63
N LYS A 90 5.51 -0.43 -6.12
CA LYS A 90 6.66 -1.27 -6.45
C LYS A 90 7.20 -2.01 -5.23
N ILE A 91 7.38 -1.33 -4.11
CA ILE A 91 7.88 -1.93 -2.88
C ILE A 91 6.97 -3.09 -2.43
N VAL A 92 5.66 -2.88 -2.46
CA VAL A 92 4.67 -3.91 -2.09
C VAL A 92 4.72 -5.08 -3.07
N LYS A 93 4.76 -4.80 -4.37
CA LYS A 93 4.84 -5.84 -5.41
C LYS A 93 6.13 -6.64 -5.34
N ASP A 94 7.24 -6.01 -5.00
CA ASP A 94 8.54 -6.69 -4.85
C ASP A 94 8.51 -7.73 -3.72
N GLN A 95 7.60 -7.61 -2.76
CA GLN A 95 7.37 -8.59 -1.71
C GLN A 95 6.36 -9.68 -2.12
N GLY A 96 5.82 -9.62 -3.31
CA GLY A 96 4.90 -10.62 -3.86
C GLY A 96 3.41 -10.32 -3.66
N ALA A 97 3.05 -9.20 -3.05
CA ALA A 97 1.65 -8.80 -2.83
C ALA A 97 1.09 -7.99 -3.99
N LEU A 98 -0.24 -8.01 -4.16
CA LEU A 98 -0.93 -7.00 -4.95
C LEU A 98 -1.04 -5.71 -4.14
N ALA A 99 -0.89 -4.57 -4.81
CA ALA A 99 -1.02 -3.26 -4.20
C ALA A 99 -2.29 -2.58 -4.69
N ILE A 100 -3.04 -1.98 -3.75
CA ILE A 100 -4.21 -1.14 -4.04
C ILE A 100 -3.99 0.20 -3.34
N SER A 101 -4.32 1.27 -4.04
CA SER A 101 -4.32 2.64 -3.49
C SER A 101 -5.72 3.25 -3.61
#